data_88ca7f91765efdf6f970b91fb6f748af
#
_entry.id   88ca7f91765efdf6f970b91fb6f748af
#
_cell.length_a   1.000
_cell.length_b   1.000
_cell.length_c   1.000
_cell.angle_alpha   90.00
_cell.angle_beta   90.00
_cell.angle_gamma   90.00
#
_symmetry.space_group_name_H-M   'P 1'
#
loop_
_entity.id
_entity.type
_entity.pdbx_description
1 polymer ?
#
loop_
_entity_poly.entity_id
_entity_poly.type
_entity_poly.pdbx_seq_one_letter_code
_entity_poly.pdbx_strand_id
1 'polypeptide(L)'
;MNGSVRNGAAESGISNLVVLDLQYALDGRRLWETGVGLLEEAGIASWQSAGAVDRTEWVSQIRTATTVFGPYQLQEGSHASYWGQLAMRDCLRQAYNNGTVRGGSCRRVANGLNAYREPQMGLL
;
A
#
# COMPACT_ATOMS: atom_id res chain seq x y z
N MET A 1 11.85 10.74 5.19
CA MET A 1 10.77 10.33 6.10
C MET A 1 11.11 9.12 6.95
N ASN A 2 11.55 8.02 6.37
CA ASN A 2 11.89 6.83 7.17
C ASN A 2 13.04 7.02 8.13
N GLY A 3 14.04 7.84 7.78
CA GLY A 3 15.14 8.17 8.67
C GLY A 3 14.66 8.87 9.94
N SER A 4 13.69 9.79 9.83
CA SER A 4 13.13 10.51 10.98
C SER A 4 12.33 9.57 11.90
N VAL A 5 11.57 8.63 11.33
CA VAL A 5 10.82 7.65 12.12
C VAL A 5 11.78 6.72 12.88
N ARG A 6 12.83 6.24 12.22
CA ARG A 6 13.82 5.36 12.85
C ARG A 6 14.62 6.09 13.93
N ASN A 7 14.99 7.34 13.69
CA ASN A 7 15.67 8.16 14.67
C ASN A 7 14.79 8.44 15.89
N GLY A 8 13.52 8.77 15.67
CA GLY A 8 12.57 8.96 16.77
C GLY A 8 12.38 7.70 17.59
N ALA A 9 12.32 6.53 16.94
CA ALA A 9 12.23 5.24 17.63
C ALA A 9 13.46 5.00 18.50
N ALA A 10 14.67 5.25 17.98
CA ALA A 10 15.91 5.07 18.72
C ALA A 10 16.03 6.06 19.90
N GLU A 11 15.61 7.31 19.69
CA GLU A 11 15.66 8.37 20.69
C GLU A 11 14.62 8.21 21.80
N SER A 12 13.52 7.48 21.55
CA SER A 12 12.41 7.31 22.48
C SER A 12 12.80 6.55 23.75
N GLY A 13 13.86 5.73 23.71
CA GLY A 13 14.27 4.88 24.82
C GLY A 13 13.35 3.70 25.09
N ILE A 14 12.39 3.41 24.22
CA ILE A 14 11.46 2.28 24.34
C ILE A 14 12.13 1.03 23.77
N SER A 15 12.41 0.04 24.61
CA SER A 15 13.18 -1.14 24.19
C SER A 15 12.39 -2.15 23.37
N ASN A 16 11.05 -2.14 23.47
CA ASN A 16 10.16 -3.05 22.73
C ASN A 16 9.54 -2.41 21.48
N LEU A 17 10.04 -1.25 21.08
CA LEU A 17 9.57 -0.55 19.88
C LEU A 17 10.19 -1.18 18.63
N VAL A 18 9.36 -1.50 17.64
CA VAL A 18 9.81 -1.95 16.32
C VAL A 18 9.36 -0.94 15.25
N VAL A 19 10.09 -0.88 14.14
CA VAL A 19 9.76 -0.01 13.01
C VAL A 19 9.30 -0.87 11.84
N LEU A 20 8.10 -0.58 11.33
CA LEU A 20 7.60 -1.13 10.08
C LEU A 20 7.84 -0.10 8.97
N ASP A 21 8.74 -0.43 8.06
CA ASP A 21 9.08 0.43 6.93
C ASP A 21 8.18 0.10 5.74
N LEU A 22 7.34 1.05 5.35
CA LEU A 22 6.43 0.94 4.22
C LEU A 22 6.89 1.73 3.00
N GLN A 23 8.10 2.28 2.99
CA GLN A 23 8.59 3.13 1.91
C GLN A 23 8.50 2.47 0.54
N TYR A 24 8.74 1.19 0.46
CA TYR A 24 8.78 0.43 -0.78
C TYR A 24 7.55 -0.45 -1.01
N ALA A 25 6.55 -0.35 -0.12
CA ALA A 25 5.39 -1.23 -0.16
C ALA A 25 4.56 -1.08 -1.44
N LEU A 26 4.53 0.11 -2.02
CA LEU A 26 3.75 0.40 -3.22
C LEU A 26 4.60 0.47 -4.50
N ASP A 27 5.88 0.10 -4.45
CA ASP A 27 6.77 0.11 -5.62
C ASP A 27 6.22 -0.77 -6.73
N GLY A 28 6.28 -0.24 -7.95
CA GLY A 28 5.75 -0.92 -9.14
C GLY A 28 4.25 -0.69 -9.36
N ARG A 29 3.56 -0.08 -8.42
CA ARG A 29 2.11 0.17 -8.48
C ARG A 29 1.76 1.61 -8.10
N ARG A 30 2.73 2.51 -8.11
CA ARG A 30 2.51 3.94 -7.85
C ARG A 30 1.93 4.61 -9.08
N LEU A 31 1.55 5.87 -8.94
CA LEU A 31 1.02 6.66 -10.06
C LEU A 31 2.01 6.68 -11.22
N TRP A 32 1.49 6.48 -12.43
CA TRP A 32 2.23 6.55 -13.69
C TRP A 32 3.39 5.57 -13.84
N GLU A 33 3.44 4.51 -13.07
CA GLU A 33 4.42 3.45 -13.29
C GLU A 33 3.98 2.56 -14.47
N THR A 34 4.96 2.00 -15.18
CA THR A 34 4.71 1.21 -16.37
C THR A 34 3.87 -0.03 -16.06
N GLY A 35 2.83 -0.25 -16.86
CA GLY A 35 1.99 -1.44 -16.76
C GLY A 35 0.86 -1.34 -15.75
N VAL A 36 0.70 -0.19 -15.10
CA VAL A 36 -0.40 0.05 -14.17
C VAL A 36 -1.19 1.29 -14.59
N GLY A 37 -2.46 1.36 -14.21
CA GLY A 37 -3.33 2.47 -14.54
C GLY A 37 -4.62 2.44 -13.74
N LEU A 38 -5.54 3.31 -14.12
CA LEU A 38 -6.90 3.29 -13.56
C LEU A 38 -7.65 2.05 -14.05
N LEU A 39 -8.73 1.69 -13.37
CA LEU A 39 -9.58 0.57 -13.77
C LEU A 39 -10.01 0.67 -15.23
N GLU A 40 -10.45 1.85 -15.65
CA GLU A 40 -10.92 2.11 -16.99
C GLU A 40 -9.81 1.97 -18.03
N GLU A 41 -8.63 2.48 -17.71
CA GLU A 41 -7.45 2.40 -18.59
C GLU A 41 -6.97 0.96 -18.76
N ALA A 42 -7.08 0.17 -17.71
CA ALA A 42 -6.71 -1.24 -17.75
C ALA A 42 -7.80 -2.14 -18.34
N GLY A 43 -8.98 -1.60 -18.65
CA GLY A 43 -10.11 -2.36 -19.16
C GLY A 43 -10.68 -3.32 -18.12
N ILE A 44 -10.64 -2.95 -16.85
CA ILE A 44 -11.05 -3.79 -15.72
C ILE A 44 -12.38 -3.27 -15.15
N ALA A 45 -13.34 -4.18 -14.96
CA ALA A 45 -14.69 -3.80 -14.55
C ALA A 45 -14.78 -3.41 -13.07
N SER A 46 -14.00 -4.01 -12.20
CA SER A 46 -14.00 -3.70 -10.77
C SER A 46 -12.65 -4.01 -10.11
N TRP A 47 -12.45 -3.46 -8.92
CA TRP A 47 -11.25 -3.72 -8.13
C TRP A 47 -11.05 -5.21 -7.80
N GLN A 48 -12.13 -5.97 -7.72
CA GLN A 48 -12.08 -7.41 -7.40
C GLN A 48 -11.94 -8.29 -8.65
N SER A 49 -11.90 -7.72 -9.85
CA SER A 49 -11.72 -8.49 -11.07
C SER A 49 -10.37 -9.19 -11.11
N ALA A 50 -10.33 -10.33 -11.78
CA ALA A 50 -9.09 -11.09 -11.93
C ALA A 50 -7.98 -10.22 -12.55
N GLY A 51 -6.82 -10.21 -11.93
CA GLY A 51 -5.67 -9.45 -12.39
C GLY A 51 -5.70 -7.96 -12.04
N ALA A 52 -6.76 -7.45 -11.41
CA ALA A 52 -6.84 -6.04 -11.05
C ALA A 52 -5.70 -5.62 -10.11
N VAL A 53 -5.34 -6.45 -9.16
CA VAL A 53 -4.25 -6.20 -8.21
C VAL A 53 -2.91 -5.92 -8.90
N ASP A 54 -2.66 -6.57 -10.04
CA ASP A 54 -1.38 -6.45 -10.73
C ASP A 54 -1.36 -5.36 -11.80
N ARG A 55 -2.53 -4.88 -12.24
CA ARG A 55 -2.65 -3.96 -13.38
C ARG A 55 -3.15 -2.57 -13.01
N THR A 56 -3.56 -2.35 -11.76
CA THR A 56 -4.06 -1.06 -11.30
C THR A 56 -3.08 -0.39 -10.35
N GLU A 57 -3.17 0.93 -10.28
CA GLU A 57 -2.39 1.73 -9.35
C GLU A 57 -2.86 1.51 -7.91
N TRP A 58 -1.91 1.43 -6.98
CA TRP A 58 -2.19 1.27 -5.56
C TRP A 58 -2.26 2.60 -4.81
N VAL A 59 -2.13 3.70 -5.53
CA VAL A 59 -2.30 5.07 -5.02
C VAL A 59 -3.40 5.74 -5.82
N SER A 60 -4.30 6.43 -5.15
CA SER A 60 -5.37 7.17 -5.82
C SER A 60 -4.82 8.42 -6.48
N GLN A 61 -5.18 8.64 -7.74
CA GLN A 61 -4.77 9.83 -8.47
C GLN A 61 -5.45 11.10 -7.92
N ILE A 62 -4.75 12.21 -8.02
CA ILE A 62 -5.34 13.52 -7.74
C ILE A 62 -6.27 13.89 -8.88
N ARG A 63 -7.56 13.96 -8.61
CA ARG A 63 -8.58 14.33 -9.60
C ARG A 63 -9.02 15.77 -9.36
N THR A 64 -8.48 16.70 -10.14
CA THR A 64 -8.82 18.11 -10.02
C THR A 64 -10.13 18.49 -10.74
N ALA A 65 -10.59 17.68 -11.69
CA ALA A 65 -11.71 18.00 -12.56
C ALA A 65 -13.09 17.59 -12.01
N THR A 66 -13.18 16.94 -10.88
CA THR A 66 -14.40 16.30 -10.40
C THR A 66 -14.89 16.79 -9.03
N THR A 67 -14.39 17.94 -8.60
CA THR A 67 -14.82 18.57 -7.33
C THR A 67 -16.29 18.96 -7.29
N VAL A 68 -16.99 18.92 -8.42
CA VAL A 68 -18.39 19.32 -8.54
C VAL A 68 -19.35 18.28 -7.92
N PHE A 69 -18.92 17.04 -7.72
CA PHE A 69 -19.82 15.93 -7.39
C PHE A 69 -19.59 15.27 -6.03
N GLY A 70 -18.78 15.85 -5.17
CA GLY A 70 -18.65 15.33 -3.81
C GLY A 70 -17.39 15.73 -3.08
N PRO A 71 -17.46 15.90 -1.75
CA PRO A 71 -16.33 16.33 -0.93
C PRO A 71 -15.24 15.28 -0.78
N TYR A 72 -15.51 14.04 -1.15
CA TYR A 72 -14.59 12.92 -0.88
C TYR A 72 -13.48 12.75 -1.92
N GLN A 73 -13.64 13.29 -3.12
CA GLN A 73 -12.69 13.09 -4.21
C GLN A 73 -11.35 13.79 -3.99
N LEU A 74 -11.34 14.92 -3.34
CA LEU A 74 -10.11 15.61 -2.94
C LEU A 74 -9.37 14.88 -1.82
N GLN A 75 -10.10 14.19 -0.97
CA GLN A 75 -9.54 13.43 0.15
C GLN A 75 -8.89 12.13 -0.29
N GLU A 76 -9.32 11.58 -1.42
CA GLU A 76 -8.76 10.34 -1.97
C GLU A 76 -7.45 10.56 -2.74
N GLY A 77 -7.18 11.81 -3.16
CA GLY A 77 -5.98 12.13 -3.92
C GLY A 77 -4.71 11.79 -3.15
N SER A 78 -3.81 11.05 -3.78
CA SER A 78 -2.53 10.62 -3.22
C SER A 78 -2.61 9.67 -2.03
N HIS A 79 -3.78 9.19 -1.66
CA HIS A 79 -3.94 8.15 -0.64
C HIS A 79 -3.84 6.76 -1.26
N ALA A 80 -3.54 5.75 -0.45
CA ALA A 80 -3.54 4.38 -0.90
C ALA A 80 -4.93 3.99 -1.42
N SER A 81 -4.97 3.39 -2.62
CA SER A 81 -6.19 2.86 -3.21
C SER A 81 -6.62 1.56 -2.52
N TYR A 82 -7.67 0.93 -3.04
CA TYR A 82 -8.17 -0.36 -2.55
C TYR A 82 -7.03 -1.37 -2.35
N TRP A 83 -6.22 -1.62 -3.38
CA TRP A 83 -5.12 -2.58 -3.29
C TRP A 83 -3.95 -2.08 -2.45
N GLY A 84 -3.68 -0.77 -2.47
CA GLY A 84 -2.65 -0.19 -1.62
C GLY A 84 -2.94 -0.36 -0.14
N GLN A 85 -4.20 -0.17 0.25
CA GLN A 85 -4.63 -0.39 1.64
C GLN A 85 -4.53 -1.86 2.05
N LEU A 86 -4.91 -2.78 1.15
CA LEU A 86 -4.79 -4.21 1.41
C LEU A 86 -3.33 -4.67 1.46
N ALA A 87 -2.44 -4.07 0.67
CA ALA A 87 -1.01 -4.33 0.75
C ALA A 87 -0.45 -3.92 2.13
N MET A 88 -0.83 -2.75 2.62
CA MET A 88 -0.43 -2.31 3.95
C MET A 88 -1.02 -3.19 5.05
N ARG A 89 -2.23 -3.70 4.87
CA ARG A 89 -2.83 -4.66 5.81
C ARG A 89 -2.01 -5.93 5.91
N ASP A 90 -1.53 -6.47 4.79
CA ASP A 90 -0.65 -7.65 4.80
C ASP A 90 0.66 -7.36 5.51
N CYS A 91 1.27 -6.19 5.25
CA CYS A 91 2.48 -5.77 5.95
C CYS A 91 2.27 -5.68 7.48
N LEU A 92 1.17 -5.08 7.90
CA LEU A 92 0.84 -4.96 9.32
C LEU A 92 0.61 -6.32 9.98
N ARG A 93 -0.07 -7.24 9.29
CA ARG A 93 -0.29 -8.58 9.81
C ARG A 93 1.02 -9.34 10.00
N GLN A 94 1.94 -9.21 9.04
CA GLN A 94 3.26 -9.83 9.15
C GLN A 94 4.09 -9.21 10.29
N ALA A 95 4.00 -7.90 10.48
CA ALA A 95 4.67 -7.22 11.59
C ALA A 95 4.07 -7.61 12.94
N TYR A 96 2.75 -7.73 13.03
CA TYR A 96 2.08 -8.20 14.24
C TYR A 96 2.51 -9.63 14.61
N ASN A 97 2.67 -10.49 13.61
CA ASN A 97 3.25 -11.83 13.74
C ASN A 97 2.67 -12.65 14.90
N ASN A 98 1.33 -12.67 15.00
CA ASN A 98 0.61 -13.39 16.06
C ASN A 98 1.00 -12.97 17.48
N GLY A 99 1.32 -11.71 17.68
CA GLY A 99 1.70 -11.17 18.99
C GLY A 99 3.19 -11.12 19.26
N THR A 100 4.03 -11.79 18.45
CA THR A 100 5.48 -11.66 18.50
C THR A 100 5.91 -10.60 17.48
N VAL A 101 5.71 -9.35 17.85
CA VAL A 101 5.87 -8.21 16.95
C VAL A 101 7.29 -8.12 16.39
N ARG A 102 7.42 -7.89 15.08
CA ARG A 102 8.70 -7.70 14.41
C ARG A 102 8.66 -6.50 13.48
N GLY A 103 9.79 -5.82 13.33
CA GLY A 103 9.98 -4.76 12.35
C GLY A 103 10.55 -5.29 11.04
N GLY A 104 10.74 -4.40 10.11
CA GLY A 104 11.35 -4.70 8.81
C GLY A 104 10.81 -3.79 7.71
N SER A 105 11.30 -4.01 6.49
CA SER A 105 10.87 -3.31 5.30
C SER A 105 9.89 -4.18 4.52
N CYS A 106 8.71 -3.66 4.22
CA CYS A 106 7.68 -4.41 3.52
C CYS A 106 7.70 -4.11 2.03
N ARG A 107 7.70 -5.15 1.21
CA ARG A 107 7.73 -5.05 -0.26
C ARG A 107 6.82 -6.09 -0.88
N ARG A 108 6.36 -5.82 -2.10
CA ARG A 108 5.68 -6.82 -2.89
C ARG A 108 6.67 -7.92 -3.30
N VAL A 109 6.30 -9.17 -3.09
CA VAL A 109 7.17 -10.32 -3.38
C VAL A 109 6.67 -11.18 -4.54
N ALA A 110 5.41 -11.07 -4.92
CA ALA A 110 4.85 -11.83 -6.04
C ALA A 110 3.59 -11.13 -6.58
N ASN A 111 3.20 -11.50 -7.79
CA ASN A 111 1.93 -11.09 -8.38
C ASN A 111 0.77 -11.90 -7.78
N GLY A 112 -0.46 -11.42 -8.01
CA GLY A 112 -1.65 -12.08 -7.54
C GLY A 112 -1.96 -11.83 -6.08
N LEU A 113 -2.83 -12.64 -5.52
CA LEU A 113 -3.36 -12.48 -4.17
C LEU A 113 -2.90 -13.63 -3.26
N ASN A 114 -2.74 -13.32 -1.97
CA ASN A 114 -2.50 -14.32 -0.94
C ASN A 114 -3.83 -14.98 -0.48
N ALA A 115 -3.75 -15.86 0.51
CA ALA A 115 -4.92 -16.55 1.05
C ALA A 115 -5.96 -15.62 1.70
N TYR A 116 -5.56 -14.42 2.08
CA TYR A 116 -6.43 -13.39 2.67
C TYR A 116 -6.97 -12.40 1.63
N ARG A 117 -6.78 -12.69 0.34
CA ARG A 117 -7.20 -11.84 -0.78
C ARG A 117 -6.53 -10.46 -0.75
N GLU A 118 -5.28 -10.44 -0.38
CA GLU A 118 -4.44 -9.24 -0.38
C GLU A 118 -3.28 -9.41 -1.35
N PRO A 119 -2.67 -8.30 -1.83
CA PRO A 119 -1.42 -8.39 -2.57
C PRO A 119 -0.38 -9.17 -1.76
N GLN A 120 0.45 -9.93 -2.45
CA GLN A 120 1.47 -10.74 -1.79
C GLN A 120 2.66 -9.89 -1.37
N MET A 121 2.71 -9.54 -0.11
CA MET A 121 3.76 -8.74 0.48
C MET A 121 4.72 -9.60 1.30
N GLY A 122 5.94 -9.11 1.49
CA GLY A 122 6.93 -9.75 2.34
C GLY A 122 7.60 -8.72 3.25
N LEU A 123 7.72 -9.04 4.53
CA LEU A 123 8.43 -8.23 5.50
C LEU A 123 9.85 -8.77 5.62
N LEU A 124 10.82 -7.96 5.19
CA LEU A 124 12.23 -8.35 5.10
C LEU A 124 13.08 -7.58 6.09
#